data_b911a04541b6055861b894fafacf9205
#
_entry.id   b911a04541b6055861b894fafacf9205
#
_cell.length_a   1.000
_cell.length_b   1.000
_cell.length_c   1.000
_cell.angle_alpha   90.00
_cell.angle_beta   90.00
_cell.angle_gamma   90.00
#
_symmetry.space_group_name_H-M   'P 1'
#
loop_
_entity.id
_entity.type
_entity.pdbx_description
1 polymer ?
#
loop_
_entity_poly.entity_id
_entity_poly.type
_entity_poly.pdbx_seq_one_letter_code
_entity_poly.pdbx_strand_id
1 'polypeptide(L)'
;MDLNALQVIVKTENKARLYLRKFCWKNGHVFCTRCRSYKIYRIKDKKYRCKRCKYTFHDFSNRWINRLNISFQQWIWIIKLFELEVSARKISRQVSLSYPTVLKACTLLRIALIIGDEDADFLLQGEVEMDEAYFGGKRKGNRGRGAFNKVPVFGILERNGVVKVEVVKNVTAETLLSMAVKTVRRGSIVYTDKFRSYDSLMFCGYRHLRVDHRKRFSRGKVYINGLEGFWSFAKERLIKFHGVSKEKFPLYLKEMEFRYNHRGENLFQLFAQKLCELEPF
;
A
#
# COMPACT_ATOMS: atom_id res chain seq x y z
N MET A 1 -12.18 12.19 -5.80
CA MET A 1 -12.91 12.62 -7.03
C MET A 1 -14.32 12.08 -6.96
N ASP A 2 -15.34 12.95 -7.14
CA ASP A 2 -16.74 12.54 -7.17
C ASP A 2 -17.14 11.85 -8.49
N LEU A 3 -18.34 11.28 -8.54
CA LEU A 3 -18.83 10.54 -9.70
C LEU A 3 -19.14 11.43 -10.89
N ASN A 4 -19.55 12.68 -10.68
CA ASN A 4 -19.86 13.62 -11.76
C ASN A 4 -18.58 14.00 -12.53
N ALA A 5 -17.51 14.35 -11.79
CA ALA A 5 -16.21 14.62 -12.39
C ALA A 5 -15.67 13.38 -13.13
N LEU A 6 -15.89 12.18 -12.58
CA LEU A 6 -15.50 10.93 -13.22
C LEU A 6 -16.21 10.72 -14.56
N GLN A 7 -17.53 10.95 -14.64
CA GLN A 7 -18.31 10.79 -15.87
C GLN A 7 -17.77 11.65 -17.02
N VAL A 8 -17.30 12.88 -16.72
CA VAL A 8 -16.70 13.75 -17.72
C VAL A 8 -15.41 13.14 -18.31
N ILE A 9 -14.61 12.51 -17.44
CA ILE A 9 -13.31 11.91 -17.81
C ILE A 9 -13.53 10.63 -18.62
N VAL A 10 -14.47 9.77 -18.25
CA VAL A 10 -14.73 8.51 -18.93
C VAL A 10 -15.66 8.63 -20.14
N LYS A 11 -16.11 9.84 -20.51
CA LYS A 11 -17.02 10.04 -21.64
C LYS A 11 -16.47 9.47 -22.96
N THR A 12 -15.15 9.54 -23.17
CA THR A 12 -14.48 8.95 -24.35
C THR A 12 -13.13 8.36 -23.93
N GLU A 13 -12.68 7.35 -24.68
CA GLU A 13 -11.37 6.72 -24.49
C GLU A 13 -10.22 7.75 -24.56
N ASN A 14 -10.32 8.73 -25.44
CA ASN A 14 -9.30 9.77 -25.57
C ASN A 14 -9.28 10.70 -24.32
N LYS A 15 -10.43 11.05 -23.74
CA LYS A 15 -10.47 11.84 -22.50
C LYS A 15 -9.86 11.05 -21.33
N ALA A 16 -10.21 9.79 -21.18
CA ALA A 16 -9.64 8.90 -20.20
C ALA A 16 -8.12 8.78 -20.34
N ARG A 17 -7.64 8.58 -21.58
CA ARG A 17 -6.22 8.54 -21.91
C ARG A 17 -5.50 9.84 -21.52
N LEU A 18 -6.06 11.00 -21.87
CA LEU A 18 -5.46 12.30 -21.57
C LEU A 18 -5.42 12.57 -20.07
N TYR A 19 -6.43 12.13 -19.34
CA TYR A 19 -6.44 12.23 -17.88
C TYR A 19 -5.28 11.44 -17.25
N LEU A 20 -5.14 10.16 -17.61
CA LEU A 20 -4.08 9.29 -17.08
C LEU A 20 -2.68 9.75 -17.54
N ARG A 21 -2.56 10.31 -18.75
CA ARG A 21 -1.31 10.87 -19.27
C ARG A 21 -0.72 11.96 -18.35
N LYS A 22 -1.55 12.73 -17.62
CA LYS A 22 -1.08 13.77 -16.70
C LYS A 22 -0.16 13.21 -15.61
N PHE A 23 -0.38 11.97 -15.20
CA PHE A 23 0.44 11.29 -14.19
C PHE A 23 1.71 10.63 -14.76
N CYS A 24 1.80 10.52 -16.09
CA CYS A 24 2.98 9.92 -16.72
C CYS A 24 4.19 10.85 -16.76
N TRP A 25 3.98 12.16 -16.79
CA TRP A 25 5.03 13.13 -17.07
C TRP A 25 5.00 14.28 -16.08
N LYS A 26 5.94 14.33 -15.14
CA LYS A 26 6.09 15.47 -14.21
C LYS A 26 6.30 16.74 -15.05
N ASN A 27 5.48 17.76 -14.78
CA ASN A 27 5.52 19.06 -15.48
C ASN A 27 5.43 18.97 -17.02
N GLY A 28 4.85 17.89 -17.55
CA GLY A 28 4.70 17.68 -19.00
C GLY A 28 5.98 17.32 -19.76
N HIS A 29 7.11 17.19 -19.08
CA HIS A 29 8.39 16.87 -19.70
C HIS A 29 8.50 15.40 -20.06
N VAL A 30 8.41 15.10 -21.35
CA VAL A 30 8.53 13.75 -21.89
C VAL A 30 10.00 13.38 -22.06
N PHE A 31 10.38 12.21 -21.62
CA PHE A 31 11.73 11.64 -21.79
C PHE A 31 11.64 10.18 -22.22
N CYS A 32 12.71 9.64 -22.77
CA CYS A 32 12.78 8.24 -23.17
C CYS A 32 12.62 7.31 -21.95
N THR A 33 11.58 6.47 -21.95
CA THR A 33 11.30 5.55 -20.82
C THR A 33 12.35 4.45 -20.65
N ARG A 34 13.27 4.26 -21.64
CA ARG A 34 14.35 3.27 -21.59
C ARG A 34 15.68 3.85 -21.11
N CYS A 35 16.12 5.00 -21.65
CA CYS A 35 17.45 5.56 -21.35
C CYS A 35 17.41 6.94 -20.68
N ARG A 36 16.23 7.41 -20.28
CA ARG A 36 15.97 8.68 -19.57
C ARG A 36 16.40 9.95 -20.34
N SER A 37 16.80 9.84 -21.62
CA SER A 37 17.20 10.98 -22.45
C SER A 37 16.01 11.84 -22.83
N TYR A 38 16.15 13.17 -22.74
CA TYR A 38 15.18 14.15 -23.23
C TYR A 38 15.29 14.43 -24.74
N LYS A 39 16.33 13.90 -25.42
CA LYS A 39 16.49 14.04 -26.88
C LYS A 39 15.53 13.10 -27.62
N ILE A 40 14.29 13.52 -27.74
CA ILE A 40 13.19 12.77 -28.34
C ILE A 40 12.51 13.60 -29.44
N TYR A 41 11.78 12.94 -30.33
CA TYR A 41 10.87 13.59 -31.28
C TYR A 41 9.58 12.77 -31.43
N ARG A 42 8.50 13.47 -31.78
CA ARG A 42 7.20 12.83 -32.02
C ARG A 42 7.18 12.17 -33.40
N ILE A 43 6.53 11.02 -33.46
CA ILE A 43 6.20 10.30 -34.67
C ILE A 43 4.67 10.07 -34.75
N LYS A 44 4.20 9.44 -35.82
CA LYS A 44 2.76 9.11 -35.96
C LYS A 44 2.22 8.30 -34.78
N ASP A 45 0.91 8.23 -34.64
CA ASP A 45 0.19 7.41 -33.63
C ASP A 45 0.49 7.73 -32.17
N LYS A 46 0.71 9.01 -31.85
CA LYS A 46 0.98 9.48 -30.47
C LYS A 46 2.21 8.81 -29.83
N LYS A 47 3.20 8.41 -30.65
CA LYS A 47 4.46 7.81 -30.24
C LYS A 47 5.60 8.81 -30.27
N TYR A 48 6.69 8.46 -29.60
CA TYR A 48 7.94 9.19 -29.55
C TYR A 48 9.09 8.28 -29.94
N ARG A 49 10.15 8.83 -30.51
CA ARG A 49 11.40 8.12 -30.77
C ARG A 49 12.57 8.84 -30.12
N CYS A 50 13.39 8.08 -29.42
CA CYS A 50 14.59 8.59 -28.78
C CYS A 50 15.72 8.76 -29.81
N LYS A 51 16.35 9.95 -29.85
CA LYS A 51 17.53 10.20 -30.71
C LYS A 51 18.75 9.40 -30.23
N ARG A 52 18.87 9.14 -28.88
CA ARG A 52 20.02 8.45 -28.29
C ARG A 52 19.97 6.93 -28.50
N CYS A 53 18.93 6.26 -28.03
CA CYS A 53 18.85 4.79 -28.05
C CYS A 53 17.92 4.23 -29.12
N LYS A 54 17.35 5.09 -29.98
CA LYS A 54 16.44 4.73 -31.09
C LYS A 54 15.15 4.01 -30.65
N TYR A 55 14.90 3.88 -29.33
CA TYR A 55 13.69 3.26 -28.80
C TYR A 55 12.44 4.07 -29.16
N THR A 56 11.40 3.37 -29.60
CA THR A 56 10.09 3.95 -29.89
C THR A 56 9.14 3.62 -28.75
N PHE A 57 8.45 4.61 -28.21
CA PHE A 57 7.59 4.46 -27.05
C PHE A 57 6.39 5.41 -27.13
N HIS A 58 5.40 5.17 -26.32
CA HIS A 58 4.25 6.06 -26.09
C HIS A 58 4.15 6.46 -24.61
N ASP A 59 3.20 7.32 -24.25
CA ASP A 59 3.08 7.87 -22.90
C ASP A 59 3.08 6.80 -21.78
N PHE A 60 2.53 5.63 -22.05
CA PHE A 60 2.36 4.55 -21.08
C PHE A 60 3.39 3.41 -21.18
N SER A 61 4.35 3.49 -22.09
CA SER A 61 5.39 2.46 -22.23
C SER A 61 6.22 2.34 -20.96
N ASN A 62 6.53 1.09 -20.55
CA ASN A 62 7.29 0.75 -19.34
C ASN A 62 6.64 1.26 -18.04
N ARG A 63 5.30 1.30 -18.00
CA ARG A 63 4.51 1.68 -16.83
C ARG A 63 3.55 0.56 -16.47
N TRP A 64 3.20 0.46 -15.21
CA TRP A 64 2.30 -0.56 -14.67
C TRP A 64 0.98 -0.67 -15.44
N ILE A 65 0.38 0.47 -15.79
CA ILE A 65 -0.87 0.52 -16.55
C ILE A 65 -0.81 -0.20 -17.90
N ASN A 66 0.37 -0.30 -18.50
CA ASN A 66 0.57 -0.93 -19.81
C ASN A 66 0.75 -2.45 -19.77
N ARG A 67 0.79 -3.04 -18.58
CA ARG A 67 0.94 -4.49 -18.38
C ARG A 67 -0.26 -5.32 -18.81
N LEU A 68 -1.43 -4.70 -18.87
CA LEU A 68 -2.67 -5.37 -19.26
C LEU A 68 -3.33 -4.62 -20.41
N ASN A 69 -3.92 -5.38 -21.34
CA ASN A 69 -4.70 -4.83 -22.44
C ASN A 69 -6.12 -4.49 -21.94
N ILE A 70 -6.23 -3.36 -21.26
CA ILE A 70 -7.47 -2.81 -20.69
C ILE A 70 -7.61 -1.38 -21.23
N SER A 71 -8.81 -0.96 -21.65
CA SER A 71 -9.05 0.40 -22.11
C SER A 71 -8.83 1.43 -21.00
N PHE A 72 -8.49 2.67 -21.36
CA PHE A 72 -8.27 3.73 -20.36
C PHE A 72 -9.56 4.07 -19.60
N GLN A 73 -10.73 4.00 -20.25
CA GLN A 73 -12.01 4.14 -19.57
C GLN A 73 -12.22 3.05 -18.52
N GLN A 74 -11.96 1.79 -18.86
CA GLN A 74 -12.05 0.67 -17.92
C GLN A 74 -11.03 0.81 -16.78
N TRP A 75 -9.80 1.25 -17.06
CA TRP A 75 -8.81 1.52 -16.01
C TRP A 75 -9.28 2.58 -15.00
N ILE A 76 -9.87 3.68 -15.47
CA ILE A 76 -10.41 4.72 -14.58
C ILE A 76 -11.52 4.16 -13.70
N TRP A 77 -12.43 3.34 -14.25
CA TRP A 77 -13.46 2.68 -13.46
C TRP A 77 -12.87 1.68 -12.45
N ILE A 78 -11.87 0.89 -12.85
CA ILE A 78 -11.20 -0.05 -11.93
C ILE A 78 -10.55 0.72 -10.78
N ILE A 79 -9.82 1.82 -11.06
CA ILE A 79 -9.19 2.65 -10.02
C ILE A 79 -10.26 3.23 -9.09
N LYS A 80 -11.39 3.73 -9.62
CA LYS A 80 -12.46 4.28 -8.79
C LYS A 80 -13.11 3.24 -7.90
N LEU A 81 -13.44 2.10 -8.45
CA LEU A 81 -14.06 1.01 -7.69
C LEU A 81 -13.07 0.37 -6.70
N PHE A 82 -11.78 0.37 -7.02
CA PHE A 82 -10.72 -0.03 -6.09
C PHE A 82 -10.59 0.99 -4.95
N GLU A 83 -10.61 2.29 -5.22
CA GLU A 83 -10.65 3.35 -4.21
C GLU A 83 -11.82 3.14 -3.23
N LEU A 84 -13.01 2.83 -3.76
CA LEU A 84 -14.21 2.52 -2.98
C LEU A 84 -14.19 1.12 -2.33
N GLU A 85 -13.05 0.43 -2.38
CA GLU A 85 -12.83 -0.89 -1.78
C GLU A 85 -13.78 -1.98 -2.27
N VAL A 86 -14.28 -1.86 -3.49
CA VAL A 86 -15.13 -2.88 -4.12
C VAL A 86 -14.29 -4.11 -4.47
N SER A 87 -14.81 -5.30 -4.21
CA SER A 87 -14.08 -6.55 -4.52
C SER A 87 -13.92 -6.77 -6.02
N ALA A 88 -12.80 -7.36 -6.45
CA ALA A 88 -12.52 -7.64 -7.87
C ALA A 88 -13.65 -8.39 -8.59
N ARG A 89 -14.37 -9.28 -7.89
CA ARG A 89 -15.54 -9.99 -8.43
C ARG A 89 -16.70 -9.05 -8.72
N LYS A 90 -16.95 -8.06 -7.86
CA LYS A 90 -17.97 -7.04 -8.11
C LYS A 90 -17.53 -6.07 -9.20
N ILE A 91 -16.26 -5.63 -9.19
CA ILE A 91 -15.69 -4.76 -10.22
C ILE A 91 -15.84 -5.39 -11.61
N SER A 92 -15.50 -6.68 -11.78
CA SER A 92 -15.54 -7.35 -13.09
C SER A 92 -16.93 -7.29 -13.75
N ARG A 93 -17.99 -7.35 -12.96
CA ARG A 93 -19.39 -7.22 -13.44
C ARG A 93 -19.74 -5.80 -13.88
N GLN A 94 -19.07 -4.78 -13.29
CA GLN A 94 -19.36 -3.36 -13.60
C GLN A 94 -18.59 -2.86 -14.83
N VAL A 95 -17.37 -3.39 -15.07
CA VAL A 95 -16.49 -2.92 -16.17
C VAL A 95 -16.50 -3.85 -17.38
N SER A 96 -17.36 -4.87 -17.41
CA SER A 96 -17.48 -5.86 -18.51
C SER A 96 -16.13 -6.52 -18.85
N LEU A 97 -15.36 -6.88 -17.81
CA LEU A 97 -14.10 -7.62 -17.93
C LEU A 97 -14.19 -8.94 -17.16
N SER A 98 -13.40 -9.92 -17.59
CA SER A 98 -13.33 -11.20 -16.86
C SER A 98 -12.76 -10.98 -15.44
N TYR A 99 -13.24 -11.78 -14.48
CA TYR A 99 -12.75 -11.75 -13.11
C TYR A 99 -11.22 -11.91 -13.01
N PRO A 100 -10.57 -12.86 -13.73
CA PRO A 100 -9.11 -12.96 -13.69
C PRO A 100 -8.38 -11.70 -14.16
N THR A 101 -8.92 -11.02 -15.18
CA THR A 101 -8.34 -9.75 -15.70
C THR A 101 -8.42 -8.65 -14.63
N VAL A 102 -9.58 -8.47 -14.00
CA VAL A 102 -9.75 -7.47 -12.93
C VAL A 102 -8.92 -7.82 -11.70
N LEU A 103 -8.82 -9.10 -11.34
CA LEU A 103 -7.98 -9.53 -10.23
C LEU A 103 -6.49 -9.21 -10.49
N LYS A 104 -6.01 -9.43 -11.72
CA LYS A 104 -4.67 -9.02 -12.14
C LYS A 104 -4.50 -7.50 -12.07
N ALA A 105 -5.49 -6.72 -12.53
CA ALA A 105 -5.45 -5.26 -12.46
C ALA A 105 -5.37 -4.74 -11.02
N CYS A 106 -6.19 -5.26 -10.11
CA CYS A 106 -6.12 -4.94 -8.69
C CYS A 106 -4.80 -5.37 -8.05
N THR A 107 -4.22 -6.48 -8.50
CA THR A 107 -2.90 -6.95 -8.02
C THR A 107 -1.79 -6.01 -8.50
N LEU A 108 -1.83 -5.57 -9.75
CA LEU A 108 -0.90 -4.57 -10.29
C LEU A 108 -0.97 -3.24 -9.53
N LEU A 109 -2.18 -2.77 -9.20
CA LEU A 109 -2.36 -1.59 -8.35
C LEU A 109 -1.63 -1.78 -7.02
N ARG A 110 -1.84 -2.91 -6.31
CA ARG A 110 -1.15 -3.20 -5.04
C ARG A 110 0.36 -3.21 -5.18
N ILE A 111 0.88 -3.84 -6.23
CA ILE A 111 2.33 -3.90 -6.51
C ILE A 111 2.87 -2.49 -6.77
N ALA A 112 2.18 -1.68 -7.57
CA ALA A 112 2.58 -0.30 -7.86
C ALA A 112 2.61 0.58 -6.61
N LEU A 113 1.66 0.38 -5.65
CA LEU A 113 1.66 1.07 -4.37
C LEU A 113 2.92 0.74 -3.55
N ILE A 114 3.27 -0.53 -3.45
CA ILE A 114 4.39 -1.00 -2.61
C ILE A 114 5.73 -0.52 -3.17
N ILE A 115 5.93 -0.64 -4.50
CA ILE A 115 7.20 -0.32 -5.15
C ILE A 115 7.41 1.19 -5.26
N GLY A 116 6.32 1.95 -5.43
CA GLY A 116 6.36 3.41 -5.52
C GLY A 116 6.24 4.10 -4.16
N ASP A 117 6.31 3.39 -3.05
CA ASP A 117 6.24 3.98 -1.71
C ASP A 117 7.57 4.67 -1.38
N GLU A 118 7.57 6.00 -1.51
CA GLU A 118 8.73 6.85 -1.17
C GLU A 118 9.01 6.86 0.34
N ASP A 119 8.03 6.49 1.16
CA ASP A 119 8.14 6.42 2.62
C ASP A 119 8.73 5.08 3.12
N ALA A 120 8.99 4.12 2.22
CA ALA A 120 9.52 2.82 2.60
C ALA A 120 10.86 2.91 3.37
N ASP A 121 11.72 3.85 2.98
CA ASP A 121 13.06 4.04 3.58
C ASP A 121 13.07 5.06 4.74
N PHE A 122 11.94 5.69 5.05
CA PHE A 122 11.85 6.66 6.12
C PHE A 122 11.81 5.97 7.49
N LEU A 123 12.65 6.42 8.44
CA LEU A 123 12.63 5.93 9.81
C LEU A 123 11.58 6.68 10.64
N LEU A 124 10.70 5.94 11.29
CA LEU A 124 9.77 6.47 12.27
C LEU A 124 10.52 7.04 13.48
N GLN A 125 10.03 8.12 14.06
CA GLN A 125 10.72 8.82 15.15
C GLN A 125 9.77 9.39 16.20
N GLY A 126 10.32 9.92 17.29
CA GLY A 126 9.56 10.54 18.35
C GLY A 126 8.85 9.51 19.23
N GLU A 127 7.53 9.55 19.29
CA GLU A 127 6.70 8.60 20.04
C GLU A 127 6.13 7.54 19.10
N VAL A 128 6.48 6.28 19.29
CA VAL A 128 6.04 5.17 18.44
C VAL A 128 5.35 4.08 19.27
N GLU A 129 4.30 3.51 18.69
CA GLU A 129 3.58 2.37 19.23
C GLU A 129 4.01 1.11 18.48
N MET A 130 4.22 -0.01 19.17
CA MET A 130 4.53 -1.31 18.58
C MET A 130 3.59 -2.37 19.14
N ASP A 131 3.04 -3.19 18.26
CA ASP A 131 2.13 -4.27 18.61
C ASP A 131 2.09 -5.34 17.53
N GLU A 132 1.62 -6.53 17.88
CA GLU A 132 1.39 -7.59 16.93
C GLU A 132 -0.11 -7.93 16.81
N ALA A 133 -0.51 -8.25 15.57
CA ALA A 133 -1.85 -8.75 15.28
C ALA A 133 -1.81 -10.06 14.49
N TYR A 134 -2.85 -10.85 14.66
CA TYR A 134 -2.99 -12.14 13.99
C TYR A 134 -4.15 -12.09 13.02
N PHE A 135 -3.88 -12.34 11.74
CA PHE A 135 -4.86 -12.34 10.66
C PHE A 135 -5.18 -13.76 10.21
N GLY A 136 -6.44 -14.01 9.88
CA GLY A 136 -6.96 -15.31 9.44
C GLY A 136 -8.38 -15.55 9.91
N GLY A 137 -9.09 -16.51 9.26
CA GLY A 137 -10.48 -16.81 9.56
C GLY A 137 -10.70 -17.27 11.00
N LYS A 138 -11.94 -17.07 11.51
CA LYS A 138 -12.39 -17.68 12.77
C LYS A 138 -12.55 -19.19 12.55
N ARG A 139 -11.87 -20.00 13.35
CA ARG A 139 -12.09 -21.45 13.48
C ARG A 139 -12.51 -21.81 14.88
N LYS A 140 -13.29 -22.88 15.01
CA LYS A 140 -13.55 -23.52 16.32
C LYS A 140 -12.23 -24.03 16.89
N GLY A 141 -11.89 -23.70 18.12
CA GLY A 141 -10.66 -24.10 18.80
C GLY A 141 -9.95 -22.94 19.49
N ASN A 142 -8.65 -23.06 19.69
CA ASN A 142 -7.83 -22.12 20.45
C ASN A 142 -7.90 -20.69 19.91
N ARG A 143 -8.13 -19.73 20.80
CA ARG A 143 -8.13 -18.29 20.53
C ARG A 143 -6.78 -17.67 20.88
N GLY A 144 -6.38 -16.61 20.20
CA GLY A 144 -5.18 -15.84 20.54
C GLY A 144 -3.90 -16.35 19.87
N ARG A 145 -2.77 -16.12 20.55
CA ARG A 145 -1.42 -16.56 20.16
C ARG A 145 -1.40 -18.08 20.09
N GLY A 146 -1.03 -18.67 18.95
CA GLY A 146 -1.00 -20.14 18.77
C GLY A 146 -2.21 -20.73 18.04
N ALA A 147 -3.19 -19.96 17.61
CA ALA A 147 -4.26 -20.46 16.76
C ALA A 147 -3.70 -20.83 15.39
N PHE A 148 -3.85 -22.12 15.03
CA PHE A 148 -3.34 -22.71 13.79
C PHE A 148 -3.81 -21.95 12.53
N ASN A 149 -2.91 -21.71 11.59
CA ASN A 149 -3.16 -21.00 10.33
C ASN A 149 -3.38 -19.47 10.40
N LYS A 150 -3.15 -18.80 11.49
CA LYS A 150 -3.09 -17.34 11.51
C LYS A 150 -1.76 -16.82 11.00
N VAL A 151 -1.81 -15.68 10.29
CA VAL A 151 -0.63 -14.97 9.81
C VAL A 151 -0.29 -13.88 10.84
N PRO A 152 0.85 -13.98 11.53
CA PRO A 152 1.29 -12.94 12.44
C PRO A 152 1.79 -11.73 11.65
N VAL A 153 1.37 -10.56 12.09
CA VAL A 153 1.77 -9.26 11.53
C VAL A 153 2.30 -8.42 12.67
N PHE A 154 3.44 -7.79 12.46
CA PHE A 154 3.99 -6.79 13.34
C PHE A 154 3.75 -5.41 12.77
N GLY A 155 3.37 -4.47 13.63
CA GLY A 155 3.10 -3.09 13.27
C GLY A 155 3.85 -2.11 14.16
N ILE A 156 4.25 -1.00 13.55
CA ILE A 156 4.85 0.14 14.21
C ILE A 156 4.13 1.39 13.71
N LEU A 157 3.65 2.22 14.62
CA LEU A 157 2.93 3.46 14.30
C LEU A 157 3.63 4.63 14.99
N GLU A 158 4.03 5.62 14.22
CA GLU A 158 4.43 6.93 14.73
C GLU A 158 3.18 7.71 15.14
N ARG A 159 3.11 8.21 16.37
CA ARG A 159 1.94 8.96 16.85
C ARG A 159 1.72 10.21 16.03
N ASN A 160 0.49 10.39 15.56
CA ASN A 160 0.09 11.43 14.61
C ASN A 160 0.78 11.36 13.23
N GLY A 161 1.46 10.26 12.93
CA GLY A 161 2.18 10.00 11.70
C GLY A 161 1.66 8.79 10.94
N VAL A 162 2.59 8.02 10.42
CA VAL A 162 2.36 6.87 9.55
C VAL A 162 2.48 5.55 10.30
N VAL A 163 1.86 4.52 9.77
CA VAL A 163 2.01 3.13 10.21
C VAL A 163 2.89 2.37 9.23
N LYS A 164 3.72 1.47 9.73
CA LYS A 164 4.45 0.46 8.96
C LYS A 164 4.12 -0.92 9.49
N VAL A 165 3.72 -1.82 8.61
CA VAL A 165 3.34 -3.19 8.97
C VAL A 165 4.02 -4.22 8.10
N GLU A 166 4.36 -5.37 8.70
CA GLU A 166 5.02 -6.45 8.00
C GLU A 166 4.52 -7.82 8.50
N VAL A 167 4.41 -8.75 7.57
CA VAL A 167 4.13 -10.15 7.90
C VAL A 167 5.41 -10.78 8.44
N VAL A 168 5.35 -11.32 9.65
CA VAL A 168 6.48 -11.97 10.29
C VAL A 168 6.31 -13.49 10.33
N LYS A 169 7.40 -14.24 10.34
CA LYS A 169 7.33 -15.70 10.46
C LYS A 169 6.92 -16.14 11.87
N ASN A 170 7.42 -15.43 12.86
CA ASN A 170 7.16 -15.65 14.28
C ASN A 170 7.22 -14.32 15.05
N VAL A 171 6.78 -14.32 16.28
CA VAL A 171 6.76 -13.15 17.18
C VAL A 171 7.81 -13.37 18.28
N THR A 172 9.06 -13.64 17.88
CA THR A 172 10.18 -13.75 18.82
C THR A 172 10.80 -12.38 19.09
N ALA A 173 11.48 -12.25 20.24
CA ALA A 173 12.17 -11.02 20.61
C ALA A 173 13.17 -10.57 19.51
N GLU A 174 13.91 -11.50 18.92
CA GLU A 174 14.88 -11.24 17.86
C GLU A 174 14.20 -10.67 16.60
N THR A 175 13.09 -11.27 16.16
CA THR A 175 12.33 -10.80 14.99
C THR A 175 11.81 -9.37 15.21
N LEU A 176 11.16 -9.12 16.35
CA LEU A 176 10.58 -7.83 16.68
C LEU A 176 11.65 -6.75 16.83
N LEU A 177 12.77 -7.10 17.48
CA LEU A 177 13.89 -6.20 17.66
C LEU A 177 14.56 -5.83 16.33
N SER A 178 14.80 -6.81 15.46
CA SER A 178 15.36 -6.57 14.12
C SER A 178 14.50 -5.59 13.31
N MET A 179 13.18 -5.74 13.37
CA MET A 179 12.26 -4.83 12.70
C MET A 179 12.25 -3.44 13.34
N ALA A 180 12.23 -3.37 14.67
CA ALA A 180 12.27 -2.10 15.38
C ALA A 180 13.53 -1.28 15.00
N VAL A 181 14.71 -1.92 15.02
CA VAL A 181 15.99 -1.28 14.68
C VAL A 181 16.03 -0.80 13.22
N LYS A 182 15.42 -1.53 12.30
CA LYS A 182 15.35 -1.15 10.87
C LYS A 182 14.36 -0.02 10.59
N THR A 183 13.33 0.12 11.43
CA THR A 183 12.17 0.96 11.11
C THR A 183 12.11 2.21 11.97
N VAL A 184 12.69 2.20 13.18
CA VAL A 184 12.58 3.27 14.16
C VAL A 184 13.93 3.90 14.44
N ARG A 185 13.96 5.23 14.45
CA ARG A 185 15.14 6.00 14.79
C ARG A 185 15.51 5.80 16.26
N ARG A 186 16.80 5.57 16.55
CA ARG A 186 17.31 5.48 17.92
C ARG A 186 17.01 6.77 18.70
N GLY A 187 16.76 6.63 20.00
CA GLY A 187 16.35 7.73 20.86
C GLY A 187 14.84 7.97 20.91
N SER A 188 14.06 7.28 20.08
CA SER A 188 12.59 7.35 20.12
C SER A 188 12.02 6.72 21.39
N ILE A 189 10.84 7.19 21.80
CA ILE A 189 10.04 6.60 22.88
C ILE A 189 9.17 5.52 22.28
N VAL A 190 9.29 4.29 22.78
CA VAL A 190 8.55 3.12 22.26
C VAL A 190 7.54 2.65 23.29
N TYR A 191 6.27 2.59 22.88
CA TYR A 191 5.15 2.08 23.66
C TYR A 191 4.79 0.68 23.16
N THR A 192 4.73 -0.30 24.08
CA THR A 192 4.30 -1.68 23.76
C THR A 192 3.36 -2.20 24.84
N ASP A 193 2.73 -3.35 24.55
CA ASP A 193 2.13 -4.16 25.61
C ASP A 193 3.22 -4.77 26.54
N LYS A 194 2.79 -5.52 27.56
CA LYS A 194 3.69 -6.21 28.50
C LYS A 194 4.31 -7.50 27.96
N PHE A 195 4.29 -7.75 26.67
CA PHE A 195 4.86 -8.97 26.14
C PHE A 195 6.38 -9.01 26.26
N ARG A 196 6.92 -10.09 26.85
CA ARG A 196 8.36 -10.24 27.17
C ARG A 196 9.31 -10.06 25.97
N SER A 197 8.83 -10.34 24.76
CA SER A 197 9.64 -10.17 23.53
C SER A 197 10.09 -8.72 23.28
N TYR A 198 9.50 -7.74 23.96
CA TYR A 198 9.88 -6.33 23.85
C TYR A 198 10.94 -5.89 24.87
N ASP A 199 11.33 -6.75 25.81
CA ASP A 199 12.25 -6.39 26.91
C ASP A 199 13.63 -5.96 26.39
N SER A 200 14.05 -6.52 25.25
CA SER A 200 15.34 -6.22 24.62
C SER A 200 15.42 -4.82 23.97
N LEU A 201 14.30 -4.11 23.78
CA LEU A 201 14.29 -2.77 23.16
C LEU A 201 15.10 -1.75 23.95
N MET A 202 15.15 -1.87 25.27
CA MET A 202 15.91 -0.96 26.13
C MET A 202 17.41 -0.99 25.82
N PHE A 203 17.94 -2.14 25.40
CA PHE A 203 19.36 -2.31 25.08
C PHE A 203 19.73 -1.74 23.69
N CYS A 204 18.73 -1.36 22.88
CA CYS A 204 18.93 -0.84 21.53
C CYS A 204 18.86 0.69 21.42
N GLY A 205 18.85 1.39 22.56
CA GLY A 205 18.86 2.84 22.63
C GLY A 205 17.47 3.48 22.46
N TYR A 206 16.40 2.74 22.84
CA TYR A 206 15.02 3.25 22.89
C TYR A 206 14.60 3.50 24.34
N ARG A 207 13.78 4.54 24.55
CA ARG A 207 13.07 4.73 25.81
C ARG A 207 11.79 3.90 25.78
N HIS A 208 11.83 2.69 26.36
CA HIS A 208 10.73 1.75 26.31
C HIS A 208 9.73 1.96 27.46
N LEU A 209 8.46 2.13 27.14
CA LEU A 209 7.34 2.28 28.10
C LEU A 209 6.27 1.22 27.81
N ARG A 210 5.83 0.52 28.87
CA ARG A 210 4.91 -0.62 28.77
C ARG A 210 3.51 -0.25 29.26
N VAL A 211 2.51 -0.66 28.50
CA VAL A 211 1.09 -0.56 28.85
C VAL A 211 0.63 -1.84 29.55
N ASP A 212 -0.02 -1.70 30.70
CA ASP A 212 -0.64 -2.81 31.41
C ASP A 212 -2.16 -2.81 31.23
N HIS A 213 -2.63 -3.45 30.19
CA HIS A 213 -4.07 -3.57 29.90
C HIS A 213 -4.89 -4.28 30.98
N ARG A 214 -4.25 -5.04 31.91
CA ARG A 214 -4.96 -5.70 33.02
C ARG A 214 -5.34 -4.75 34.14
N LYS A 215 -4.61 -3.64 34.29
CA LYS A 215 -4.82 -2.67 35.37
C LYS A 215 -5.51 -1.40 34.92
N ARG A 216 -5.20 -0.88 33.73
CA ARG A 216 -5.80 0.33 33.12
C ARG A 216 -5.56 0.33 31.60
N PHE A 217 -6.53 0.83 30.81
CA PHE A 217 -6.37 1.04 29.38
C PHE A 217 -5.33 2.13 29.02
N SER A 218 -5.04 3.04 29.95
CA SER A 218 -4.01 4.05 29.80
C SER A 218 -3.48 4.51 31.14
N ARG A 219 -2.22 4.91 31.21
CA ARG A 219 -1.60 5.62 32.33
C ARG A 219 -1.05 6.94 31.82
N GLY A 220 -1.89 7.98 31.78
CA GLY A 220 -1.55 9.25 31.16
C GLY A 220 -1.32 9.10 29.68
N LYS A 221 -0.13 9.44 29.17
CA LYS A 221 0.26 9.31 27.76
C LYS A 221 0.70 7.90 27.34
N VAL A 222 0.70 6.89 28.23
CA VAL A 222 1.14 5.52 27.93
C VAL A 222 -0.05 4.70 27.45
N TYR A 223 -0.22 4.53 26.15
CA TYR A 223 -1.26 3.75 25.46
C TYR A 223 -0.77 3.32 24.07
N ILE A 224 -1.48 2.37 23.45
CA ILE A 224 -1.23 1.88 22.06
C ILE A 224 -2.50 1.92 21.20
N ASN A 225 -3.40 2.86 21.51
CA ASN A 225 -4.72 2.95 20.86
C ASN A 225 -4.63 3.28 19.36
N GLY A 226 -3.56 3.95 18.93
CA GLY A 226 -3.37 4.27 17.51
C GLY A 226 -3.20 3.02 16.66
N LEU A 227 -2.36 2.11 17.14
CA LEU A 227 -2.11 0.85 16.42
C LEU A 227 -3.29 -0.13 16.56
N GLU A 228 -3.98 -0.16 17.70
CA GLU A 228 -5.24 -0.90 17.85
C GLU A 228 -6.31 -0.40 16.87
N GLY A 229 -6.40 0.92 16.68
CA GLY A 229 -7.26 1.54 15.68
C GLY A 229 -6.92 1.11 14.25
N PHE A 230 -5.63 1.06 13.91
CA PHE A 230 -5.17 0.52 12.63
C PHE A 230 -5.54 -0.95 12.45
N TRP A 231 -5.37 -1.79 13.48
CA TRP A 231 -5.76 -3.20 13.40
C TRP A 231 -7.25 -3.39 13.16
N SER A 232 -8.09 -2.58 13.82
CA SER A 232 -9.54 -2.59 13.59
C SER A 232 -9.88 -2.20 12.17
N PHE A 233 -9.30 -1.10 11.68
CA PHE A 233 -9.41 -0.64 10.30
C PHE A 233 -9.02 -1.72 9.28
N ALA A 234 -7.85 -2.36 9.47
CA ALA A 234 -7.36 -3.37 8.54
C ALA A 234 -8.21 -4.65 8.58
N LYS A 235 -8.60 -5.13 9.76
CA LYS A 235 -9.42 -6.34 9.92
C LYS A 235 -10.80 -6.20 9.30
N GLU A 236 -11.48 -5.08 9.52
CA GLU A 236 -12.78 -4.77 8.92
C GLU A 236 -12.72 -4.84 7.39
N ARG A 237 -11.69 -4.26 6.80
CA ARG A 237 -11.54 -4.20 5.35
C ARG A 237 -11.07 -5.50 4.72
N LEU A 238 -10.21 -6.23 5.40
CA LEU A 238 -9.66 -7.49 4.89
C LEU A 238 -10.64 -8.66 4.98
N ILE A 239 -11.65 -8.61 5.87
CA ILE A 239 -12.63 -9.68 6.04
C ILE A 239 -13.41 -9.99 4.76
N LYS A 240 -13.60 -9.00 3.89
CA LYS A 240 -14.32 -9.18 2.60
C LYS A 240 -13.50 -9.94 1.54
N PHE A 241 -12.20 -10.08 1.73
CA PHE A 241 -11.30 -10.79 0.81
C PHE A 241 -11.13 -12.25 1.24
N HIS A 242 -12.20 -13.04 1.10
CA HIS A 242 -12.16 -14.48 1.39
C HIS A 242 -11.21 -15.20 0.43
N GLY A 243 -10.41 -16.14 0.93
CA GLY A 243 -9.56 -17.02 0.12
C GLY A 243 -8.26 -16.38 -0.39
N VAL A 244 -7.81 -15.29 0.19
CA VAL A 244 -6.45 -14.76 -0.07
C VAL A 244 -5.42 -15.73 0.49
N SER A 245 -4.53 -16.24 -0.37
CA SER A 245 -3.44 -17.12 0.07
C SER A 245 -2.42 -16.35 0.93
N LYS A 246 -1.66 -17.08 1.76
CA LYS A 246 -0.65 -16.50 2.64
C LYS A 246 0.42 -15.73 1.86
N GLU A 247 0.77 -16.22 0.67
CA GLU A 247 1.78 -15.61 -0.22
C GLU A 247 1.30 -14.26 -0.78
N LYS A 248 -0.01 -14.10 -1.02
CA LYS A 248 -0.60 -12.86 -1.53
C LYS A 248 -1.03 -11.90 -0.43
N PHE A 249 -1.17 -12.38 0.80
CA PHE A 249 -1.64 -11.60 1.93
C PHE A 249 -0.80 -10.32 2.17
N PRO A 250 0.54 -10.33 2.06
CA PRO A 250 1.35 -9.11 2.21
C PRO A 250 0.93 -7.97 1.28
N LEU A 251 0.51 -8.26 0.05
CA LEU A 251 0.04 -7.23 -0.90
C LEU A 251 -1.23 -6.52 -0.41
N TYR A 252 -2.15 -7.28 0.19
CA TYR A 252 -3.38 -6.73 0.76
C TYR A 252 -3.12 -5.95 2.05
N LEU A 253 -2.20 -6.44 2.87
CA LEU A 253 -1.78 -5.76 4.09
C LEU A 253 -1.15 -4.40 3.78
N LYS A 254 -0.25 -4.35 2.79
CA LYS A 254 0.40 -3.12 2.33
C LYS A 254 -0.58 -2.15 1.66
N GLU A 255 -1.64 -2.64 1.01
CA GLU A 255 -2.74 -1.77 0.58
C GLU A 255 -3.42 -1.10 1.79
N MET A 256 -3.62 -1.80 2.90
CA MET A 256 -4.23 -1.21 4.11
C MET A 256 -3.31 -0.18 4.75
N GLU A 257 -2.01 -0.46 4.83
CA GLU A 257 -0.98 0.48 5.27
C GLU A 257 -1.04 1.77 4.44
N PHE A 258 -0.96 1.66 3.12
CA PHE A 258 -1.04 2.79 2.20
C PHE A 258 -2.32 3.61 2.40
N ARG A 259 -3.49 2.95 2.45
CA ARG A 259 -4.78 3.63 2.65
C ARG A 259 -4.87 4.35 3.99
N TYR A 260 -4.30 3.78 5.04
CA TYR A 260 -4.28 4.39 6.36
C TYR A 260 -3.36 5.61 6.40
N ASN A 261 -2.19 5.51 5.83
CA ASN A 261 -1.21 6.59 5.79
C ASN A 261 -1.70 7.78 4.94
N HIS A 262 -2.45 7.52 3.88
CA HIS A 262 -3.00 8.53 2.97
C HIS A 262 -4.51 8.81 3.18
N ARG A 263 -5.04 8.56 4.40
CA ARG A 263 -6.49 8.68 4.67
C ARG A 263 -7.07 10.10 4.53
N GLY A 264 -6.23 11.11 4.56
CA GLY A 264 -6.61 12.51 4.33
C GLY A 264 -6.45 12.99 2.88
N GLU A 265 -5.99 12.13 1.97
CA GLU A 265 -5.62 12.48 0.62
C GLU A 265 -6.61 11.93 -0.43
N ASN A 266 -6.45 12.39 -1.67
CA ASN A 266 -7.25 11.89 -2.79
C ASN A 266 -6.68 10.56 -3.29
N LEU A 267 -7.14 9.46 -2.70
CA LEU A 267 -6.67 8.10 -3.02
C LEU A 267 -6.82 7.76 -4.51
N PHE A 268 -7.88 8.24 -5.18
CA PHE A 268 -8.03 7.99 -6.61
C PHE A 268 -6.86 8.55 -7.43
N GLN A 269 -6.44 9.77 -7.12
CA GLN A 269 -5.31 10.40 -7.82
C GLN A 269 -4.00 9.68 -7.50
N LEU A 270 -3.79 9.32 -6.23
CA LEU A 270 -2.60 8.57 -5.82
C LEU A 270 -2.52 7.21 -6.54
N PHE A 271 -3.61 6.46 -6.61
CA PHE A 271 -3.66 5.18 -7.33
C PHE A 271 -3.40 5.34 -8.83
N ALA A 272 -3.99 6.38 -9.46
CA ALA A 272 -3.73 6.67 -10.86
C ALA A 272 -2.27 7.05 -11.11
N GLN A 273 -1.68 7.84 -10.20
CA GLN A 273 -0.27 8.23 -10.26
C GLN A 273 0.64 7.02 -10.16
N LYS A 274 0.49 6.19 -9.11
CA LYS A 274 1.32 4.99 -8.90
C LYS A 274 1.22 4.02 -10.09
N LEU A 275 0.02 3.82 -10.64
CA LEU A 275 -0.17 2.98 -11.81
C LEU A 275 0.50 3.54 -13.08
N CYS A 276 0.63 4.88 -13.18
CA CYS A 276 1.28 5.57 -14.28
C CYS A 276 2.78 5.82 -14.05
N GLU A 277 3.36 5.44 -12.93
CA GLU A 277 4.80 5.47 -12.69
C GLU A 277 5.54 4.45 -13.56
N LEU A 278 6.82 4.73 -13.80
CA LEU A 278 7.69 3.80 -14.50
C LEU A 278 8.01 2.60 -13.60
N GLU A 279 7.96 1.42 -14.19
CA GLU A 279 8.43 0.23 -13.50
C GLU A 279 9.93 0.36 -13.21
N PRO A 280 10.41 -0.09 -12.04
CA PRO A 280 11.83 -0.24 -11.81
C PRO A 280 12.41 -1.26 -12.81
N PHE A 281 13.62 -1.00 -13.30
CA PHE A 281 14.34 -1.89 -14.20
C PHE A 281 14.92 -3.07 -13.44
#